data_13789cfbd4f15404f0d109f8c7141e8c
#
_entry.id   13789cfbd4f15404f0d109f8c7141e8c
#
_cell.length_a   1.000
_cell.length_b   1.000
_cell.length_c   1.000
_cell.angle_alpha   90.00
_cell.angle_beta   90.00
_cell.angle_gamma   90.00
#
_symmetry.space_group_name_H-M   'P 1'
#
loop_
_entity.id
_entity.type
_entity.pdbx_description
1 polymer ?
#
loop_
_entity_poly.entity_id
_entity_poly.type
_entity_poly.pdbx_seq_one_letter_code
_entity_poly.pdbx_strand_id
1 'polypeptide(L)' 'MDVFLLWHVHEFPEGEEDAKLIGVYSTPEHAEQARRRLASQPGFRELPEGFQVSAYRLNQDHWTEGYVTATHDESGPK' A
#
# COMPACT_ATOMS: atom_id res chain seq x y z
N MET A 1 -2.05 14.30 13.26
CA MET A 1 -3.22 13.70 12.59
C MET A 1 -2.76 12.56 11.71
N ASP A 2 -3.40 11.44 11.85
CA ASP A 2 -3.08 10.28 11.05
C ASP A 2 -4.06 10.14 9.91
N VAL A 3 -3.58 9.57 8.79
CA VAL A 3 -4.43 9.18 7.68
C VAL A 3 -4.25 7.70 7.46
N PHE A 4 -5.24 7.10 6.80
CA PHE A 4 -5.29 5.66 6.63
C PHE A 4 -5.43 5.36 5.15
N LEU A 5 -4.44 4.68 4.61
CA LEU A 5 -4.38 4.35 3.19
C LEU A 5 -4.90 2.94 3.00
N LEU A 6 -5.87 2.82 2.12
CA LEU A 6 -6.42 1.51 1.77
C LEU A 6 -5.80 1.06 0.47
N TRP A 7 -5.18 -0.10 0.51
CA TRP A 7 -4.52 -0.72 -0.63
C TRP A 7 -5.21 -2.00 -1.01
N HIS A 8 -5.08 -2.39 -2.26
CA HIS A 8 -5.37 -3.75 -2.68
C HIS A 8 -4.12 -4.31 -3.35
N VAL A 9 -3.60 -5.40 -2.81
CA VAL A 9 -2.35 -6.00 -3.26
C VAL A 9 -2.66 -7.35 -3.89
N HIS A 10 -2.21 -7.53 -5.11
CA HIS A 10 -2.37 -8.76 -5.86
C HIS A 10 -0.97 -9.36 -6.06
N GLU A 11 -0.75 -10.53 -5.50
CA GLU A 11 0.50 -11.25 -5.66
C GLU A 11 0.36 -12.28 -6.78
N PHE A 12 1.32 -12.31 -7.65
CA PHE A 12 1.34 -13.25 -8.77
C PHE A 12 2.22 -14.44 -8.41
N PRO A 13 2.00 -15.60 -9.08
CA PRO A 13 2.77 -16.81 -8.74
C PRO A 13 4.28 -16.65 -8.89
N GLU A 14 4.74 -15.73 -9.74
CA GLU A 14 6.16 -15.51 -9.94
C GLU A 14 6.79 -14.64 -8.86
N GLY A 15 6.01 -14.19 -7.88
CA GLY A 15 6.51 -13.38 -6.80
C GLY A 15 6.36 -11.89 -7.03
N GLU A 16 5.79 -11.47 -8.13
CA GLU A 16 5.50 -10.06 -8.39
C GLU A 16 4.25 -9.63 -7.64
N GLU A 17 4.19 -8.34 -7.35
CA GLU A 17 3.02 -7.76 -6.70
C GLU A 17 2.53 -6.57 -7.50
N ASP A 18 1.21 -6.38 -7.49
CA ASP A 18 0.56 -5.21 -8.03
C ASP A 18 -0.24 -4.58 -6.90
N ALA A 19 0.21 -3.45 -6.41
CA ALA A 19 -0.46 -2.75 -5.31
C ALA A 19 -1.16 -1.52 -5.86
N LYS A 20 -2.47 -1.42 -5.58
CA LYS A 20 -3.28 -0.29 -5.99
C LYS A 20 -3.70 0.49 -4.77
N LEU A 21 -3.45 1.79 -4.77
CA LEU A 21 -3.95 2.66 -3.72
C LEU A 21 -5.40 2.98 -4.03
N ILE A 22 -6.29 2.48 -3.15
CA ILE A 22 -7.71 2.67 -3.32
C ILE A 22 -8.12 4.06 -2.86
N GLY A 23 -7.63 4.49 -1.70
CA GLY A 23 -7.98 5.80 -1.19
C GLY A 23 -7.26 6.12 0.10
N VAL A 24 -7.44 7.37 0.53
CA VAL A 24 -6.85 7.90 1.76
C VAL A 24 -7.99 8.41 2.62
N TYR A 25 -8.03 7.98 3.87
CA TYR A 25 -9.17 8.21 4.75
C TYR A 25 -8.69 8.80 6.07
N SER A 26 -9.57 9.55 6.71
CA SER A 26 -9.21 10.21 7.96
C SER A 26 -9.33 9.29 9.17
N THR A 27 -10.04 8.17 9.06
CA THR A 27 -10.21 7.22 10.15
C THR A 27 -10.14 5.81 9.62
N PRO A 28 -9.77 4.84 10.49
CA PRO A 28 -9.82 3.44 10.08
C PRO A 28 -11.24 2.98 9.71
N GLU A 29 -12.24 3.57 10.34
CA GLU A 29 -13.63 3.22 10.05
C GLU A 29 -14.03 3.59 8.64
N HIS A 30 -13.56 4.76 8.17
CA HIS A 30 -13.82 5.15 6.80
C HIS A 30 -13.13 4.21 5.80
N ALA A 31 -11.91 3.80 6.11
CA ALA A 31 -11.19 2.84 5.27
C ALA A 31 -11.92 1.52 5.22
N GLU A 32 -12.44 1.06 6.35
CA GLU A 32 -13.17 -0.20 6.41
C GLU A 32 -14.48 -0.12 5.62
N GLN A 33 -15.17 1.00 5.70
CA GLN A 33 -16.38 1.20 4.92
C GLN A 33 -16.09 1.16 3.43
N ALA A 34 -14.98 1.76 3.02
CA ALA A 34 -14.57 1.72 1.62
C ALA A 34 -14.25 0.29 1.18
N ARG A 35 -13.56 -0.47 2.04
CA ARG A 35 -13.26 -1.87 1.74
C ARG A 35 -14.56 -2.65 1.51
N ARG A 36 -15.56 -2.44 2.37
CA ARG A 36 -16.84 -3.14 2.22
C ARG A 36 -17.54 -2.77 0.93
N ARG A 37 -17.51 -1.48 0.57
CA ARG A 37 -18.17 -1.05 -0.68
C ARG A 37 -17.53 -1.70 -1.89
N LEU A 38 -16.22 -1.90 -1.85
CA LEU A 38 -15.46 -2.32 -3.02
C LEU A 38 -15.21 -3.81 -3.08
N ALA A 39 -15.50 -4.53 -1.99
CA ALA A 39 -15.17 -5.95 -1.90
C ALA A 39 -15.89 -6.79 -2.95
N SER A 40 -17.05 -6.33 -3.42
CA SER A 40 -17.82 -7.06 -4.41
C SER A 40 -17.49 -6.65 -5.85
N GLN A 41 -16.61 -5.68 -6.04
CA GLN A 41 -16.25 -5.24 -7.37
C GLN A 41 -15.37 -6.27 -8.08
N PRO A 42 -15.47 -6.36 -9.39
CA PRO A 42 -14.60 -7.28 -10.14
C PRO A 42 -13.14 -6.95 -9.89
N GLY A 43 -12.34 -8.00 -9.75
CA GLY A 43 -10.94 -7.86 -9.45
C GLY A 43 -10.66 -7.86 -7.97
N PHE A 44 -11.53 -7.24 -7.17
CA PHE A 44 -11.35 -7.23 -5.71
C PHE A 44 -12.04 -8.46 -5.08
N ARG A 45 -13.19 -8.83 -5.59
CA ARG A 45 -13.95 -9.92 -4.99
C ARG A 45 -13.25 -11.28 -5.14
N GLU A 46 -12.38 -11.41 -6.14
CA GLU A 46 -11.62 -12.63 -6.32
C GLU A 46 -10.46 -12.77 -5.36
N LEU A 47 -10.09 -11.66 -4.68
CA LEU A 47 -8.97 -11.68 -3.75
C LEU A 47 -9.29 -10.77 -2.57
N PRO A 48 -10.31 -11.15 -1.76
CA PRO A 48 -10.73 -10.26 -0.66
C PRO A 48 -9.66 -10.06 0.40
N GLU A 49 -8.73 -11.00 0.55
CA GLU A 49 -7.66 -10.87 1.52
C GLU A 49 -6.54 -9.95 1.05
N GLY A 50 -6.63 -9.41 -0.18
CA GLY A 50 -5.64 -8.47 -0.67
C GLY A 50 -5.77 -7.06 -0.13
N PHE A 51 -6.89 -6.73 0.52
CA PHE A 51 -7.05 -5.41 1.10
C PHE A 51 -6.13 -5.22 2.31
N GLN A 52 -5.45 -4.08 2.35
CA GLN A 52 -4.55 -3.74 3.45
C GLN A 52 -4.73 -2.27 3.80
N VAL A 53 -4.62 -1.95 5.08
CA VAL A 53 -4.71 -0.58 5.56
C VAL A 53 -3.39 -0.22 6.22
N SER A 54 -2.83 0.92 5.82
CA SER A 54 -1.60 1.46 6.39
C SER A 54 -1.89 2.81 7.03
N ALA A 55 -1.38 3.04 8.23
CA ALA A 55 -1.54 4.31 8.92
C ALA A 55 -0.30 5.15 8.69
N TYR A 56 -0.50 6.43 8.35
CA TYR A 56 0.59 7.38 8.16
C TYR A 56 0.25 8.65 8.92
N ARG A 57 1.28 9.24 9.52
CA ARG A 57 1.14 10.53 10.15
C ARG A 57 1.25 11.63 9.11
N LEU A 58 0.30 12.55 9.16
CA LEU A 58 0.27 13.67 8.24
C LEU A 58 1.40 14.64 8.58
N ASN A 59 2.00 15.25 7.56
CA ASN A 59 3.05 16.26 7.71
C ASN A 59 4.29 15.73 8.41
N GLN A 60 4.57 14.44 8.21
CA GLN A 60 5.78 13.82 8.75
C GLN A 60 6.49 13.10 7.62
N ASP A 61 7.79 13.31 7.54
CA ASP A 61 8.58 12.59 6.57
C ASP A 61 8.73 11.14 7.01
N HIS A 62 8.54 10.22 6.09
CA HIS A 62 8.68 8.80 6.38
C HIS A 62 9.91 8.20 5.75
N TRP A 63 10.55 8.95 4.87
CA TRP A 63 11.81 8.55 4.24
C TRP A 63 12.67 9.79 4.20
N THR A 64 13.70 9.84 5.01
CA THR A 64 14.45 11.07 5.22
C THR A 64 15.86 11.06 4.66
N GLU A 65 16.30 9.94 4.08
CA GLU A 65 17.68 9.78 3.67
C GLU A 65 17.89 9.76 2.16
N GLY A 66 16.85 10.13 1.41
CA GLY A 66 16.92 10.04 -0.03
C GLY A 66 16.90 8.61 -0.51
N TYR A 67 16.98 8.43 -1.81
CA TYR A 67 16.93 7.10 -2.40
C TYR A 67 18.35 6.64 -2.70
N VAL A 68 18.72 5.50 -2.14
CA VAL A 68 19.99 4.88 -2.41
C VAL A 68 19.74 3.56 -3.11
N THR A 69 20.24 3.43 -4.33
CA THR A 69 20.14 2.16 -5.02
C THR A 69 21.16 1.21 -4.39
N ALA A 70 20.70 0.25 -3.69
CA ALA A 70 21.56 -0.77 -3.10
C ALA A 70 21.98 -1.70 -4.23
N THR A 71 23.23 -1.78 -4.44
CA THR A 71 23.71 -2.65 -5.47
C THR A 71 24.74 -3.58 -4.94
N HIS A 72 24.75 -3.05 -5.06
CA HIS A 72 25.26 -3.58 -4.76
C HIS A 72 26.13 -3.76 -4.94
N ASP A 73 26.50 -3.35 -5.22
CA ASP A 73 27.17 -3.32 -5.50
C ASP A 73 27.98 -3.14 -5.44
N GLU A 74 28.20 -3.12 -5.47
CA GLU A 74 28.78 -2.81 -5.31
C GLU A 74 29.52 -2.58 -5.40
N SER A 75 29.90 -2.53 -5.51
CA SER A 75 30.40 -2.15 -5.62
C SER A 75 30.62 -1.45 -5.82
N GLY A 76 30.78 -1.04 -6.06
CA GLY A 76 30.78 -0.32 -6.07
C GLY A 76 30.73 0.39 -6.25
N PRO A 77 30.91 0.84 -6.28
CA PRO A 77 30.77 1.70 -6.30
C PRO A 77 30.45 2.26 -6.45
N LYS A 78 30.31 2.40 -6.44
CA LYS A 78 29.88 2.84 -6.62
C LYS A 78 29.86 3.46 -6.44
#